data_bdc713c1ab4b79d1d213e58a5330aace
#
_entry.id   bdc713c1ab4b79d1d213e58a5330aace
#
_cell.length_a   1.000
_cell.length_b   1.000
_cell.length_c   1.000
_cell.angle_alpha   90.00
_cell.angle_beta   90.00
_cell.angle_gamma   90.00
#
_symmetry.space_group_name_H-M   'P 1'
#
loop_
_entity.id
_entity.type
_entity.pdbx_description
1 polymer ?
#
loop_
_entity_poly.entity_id
_entity_poly.type
_entity_poly.pdbx_seq_one_letter_code
_entity_poly.pdbx_strand_id
1 'polypeptide(L)'
;MRVLVVEDEQRLAAGLKTGLEAEGFAIDVASNGIDGLWMAREYQYDAIVLDIMLPGVNGFEICSSLRGEERWTPILMLTAKDGDLDEAEALDLGADDYLTKPFSHVVLVARVRALLRRGAPERPSILSAGDLQLDPGSRKVHRGATEVELTARETSVLEFLLRRKGNVVSKRLILDHVWDDEFLGDPNIVEVYIRHLRNKLDRPFGKASIQTVRGAGYRLDPDGL
;
A
#
# COMPACT_ATOMS: atom_id res chain seq x y z
N MET A 1 3.02 1.27 1.53
CA MET A 1 1.67 1.39 0.97
C MET A 1 0.68 1.13 2.07
N ARG A 2 -0.25 2.05 2.27
CA ARG A 2 -1.26 2.00 3.34
C ARG A 2 -2.61 1.60 2.75
N VAL A 3 -3.25 0.57 3.31
CA VAL A 3 -4.51 0.02 2.82
C VAL A 3 -5.53 0.04 3.95
N LEU A 4 -6.72 0.58 3.67
CA LEU A 4 -7.86 0.49 4.56
C LEU A 4 -8.62 -0.82 4.28
N VAL A 5 -8.91 -1.59 5.31
CA VAL A 5 -9.81 -2.75 5.26
C VAL A 5 -11.09 -2.39 6.02
N VAL A 6 -12.22 -2.45 5.34
CA VAL A 6 -13.55 -2.24 5.95
C VAL A 6 -14.29 -3.56 5.91
N GLU A 7 -14.40 -4.22 7.05
CA GLU A 7 -14.94 -5.58 7.20
C GLU A 7 -15.48 -5.77 8.61
N ASP A 8 -16.73 -6.17 8.76
CA ASP A 8 -17.40 -6.31 10.06
C ASP A 8 -17.16 -7.68 10.71
N GLU A 9 -16.85 -8.72 9.92
CA GLU A 9 -16.48 -10.02 10.46
C GLU A 9 -15.06 -9.97 11.06
N GLN A 10 -14.97 -9.90 12.39
CA GLN A 10 -13.70 -9.72 13.10
C GLN A 10 -12.61 -10.75 12.73
N ARG A 11 -13.01 -12.03 12.49
CA ARG A 11 -12.05 -13.09 12.12
C ARG A 11 -11.46 -12.86 10.73
N LEU A 12 -12.31 -12.47 9.78
CA LEU A 12 -11.88 -12.16 8.42
C LEU A 12 -11.03 -10.89 8.41
N ALA A 13 -11.46 -9.84 9.09
CA ALA A 13 -10.71 -8.58 9.22
C ALA A 13 -9.31 -8.81 9.81
N ALA A 14 -9.20 -9.59 10.90
CA ALA A 14 -7.91 -9.94 11.50
C ALA A 14 -7.04 -10.78 10.56
N GLY A 15 -7.63 -11.73 9.82
CA GLY A 15 -6.93 -12.52 8.82
C GLY A 15 -6.42 -11.67 7.65
N LEU A 16 -7.23 -10.73 7.17
CA LEU A 16 -6.85 -9.77 6.13
C LEU A 16 -5.71 -8.87 6.61
N LYS A 17 -5.83 -8.29 7.81
CA LYS A 17 -4.78 -7.47 8.42
C LYS A 17 -3.46 -8.25 8.47
N THR A 18 -3.44 -9.39 9.16
CA THR A 18 -2.23 -10.20 9.34
C THR A 18 -1.62 -10.61 7.99
N GLY A 19 -2.44 -11.06 7.05
CA GLY A 19 -1.97 -11.50 5.76
C GLY A 19 -1.38 -10.36 4.92
N LEU A 20 -2.04 -9.22 4.84
CA LEU A 20 -1.55 -8.07 4.09
C LEU A 20 -0.34 -7.41 4.75
N GLU A 21 -0.24 -7.40 6.09
CA GLU A 21 0.95 -6.93 6.81
C GLU A 21 2.17 -7.80 6.54
N ALA A 22 2.00 -9.12 6.46
CA ALA A 22 3.08 -10.03 6.06
C ALA A 22 3.63 -9.73 4.67
N GLU A 23 2.77 -9.16 3.79
CA GLU A 23 3.14 -8.68 2.47
C GLU A 23 3.73 -7.25 2.47
N GLY A 24 3.89 -6.64 3.65
CA GLY A 24 4.54 -5.35 3.86
C GLY A 24 3.63 -4.13 3.67
N PHE A 25 2.31 -4.33 3.61
CA PHE A 25 1.37 -3.22 3.65
C PHE A 25 1.21 -2.68 5.08
N ALA A 26 0.88 -1.41 5.23
CA ALA A 26 0.33 -0.86 6.47
C ALA A 26 -1.19 -0.97 6.40
N ILE A 27 -1.82 -1.57 7.41
CA ILE A 27 -3.25 -1.90 7.36
C ILE A 27 -3.99 -1.25 8.52
N ASP A 28 -4.95 -0.40 8.18
CA ASP A 28 -5.96 0.06 9.11
C ASP A 28 -7.25 -0.73 8.89
N VAL A 29 -7.99 -0.96 9.96
CA VAL A 29 -9.22 -1.74 9.93
C VAL A 29 -10.38 -0.92 10.50
N ALA A 30 -11.49 -0.88 9.77
CA ALA A 30 -12.77 -0.41 10.25
C ALA A 30 -13.77 -1.57 10.29
N SER A 31 -14.52 -1.71 11.38
CA SER A 31 -15.48 -2.80 11.60
C SER A 31 -16.92 -2.47 11.22
N ASN A 32 -17.15 -1.32 10.61
CA ASN A 32 -18.47 -0.88 10.13
C ASN A 32 -18.30 0.21 9.05
N GLY A 33 -19.37 0.45 8.30
CA GLY A 33 -19.32 1.37 7.18
C GLY A 33 -19.19 2.84 7.59
N ILE A 34 -19.69 3.25 8.75
CA ILE A 34 -19.62 4.65 9.23
C ILE A 34 -18.16 5.01 9.50
N ASP A 35 -17.46 4.18 10.27
CA ASP A 35 -16.04 4.38 10.57
C ASP A 35 -15.19 4.23 9.30
N GLY A 36 -15.51 3.26 8.45
CA GLY A 36 -14.84 3.04 7.17
C GLY A 36 -14.90 4.27 6.27
N LEU A 37 -16.07 4.86 6.09
CA LEU A 37 -16.25 6.08 5.30
C LEU A 37 -15.52 7.28 5.93
N TRP A 38 -15.62 7.43 7.25
CA TRP A 38 -14.90 8.48 7.97
C TRP A 38 -13.39 8.36 7.78
N MET A 39 -12.82 7.16 8.01
CA MET A 39 -11.39 6.92 7.82
C MET A 39 -10.95 7.18 6.38
N ALA A 40 -11.73 6.73 5.39
CA ALA A 40 -11.44 6.97 3.97
C ALA A 40 -11.43 8.45 3.58
N ARG A 41 -12.14 9.31 4.34
CA ARG A 41 -12.15 10.77 4.16
C ARG A 41 -10.99 11.48 4.85
N GLU A 42 -10.70 11.08 6.09
CA GLU A 42 -9.72 11.76 6.96
C GLU A 42 -8.28 11.37 6.63
N TYR A 43 -8.05 10.12 6.23
CA TYR A 43 -6.71 9.61 5.96
C TYR A 43 -6.47 9.37 4.47
N GLN A 44 -5.19 9.33 4.10
CA GLN A 44 -4.76 9.00 2.74
C GLN A 44 -4.42 7.51 2.65
N TYR A 45 -5.18 6.77 1.87
CA TYR A 45 -4.92 5.37 1.57
C TYR A 45 -4.50 5.19 0.12
N ASP A 46 -3.63 4.21 -0.11
CA ASP A 46 -3.22 3.81 -1.46
C ASP A 46 -4.24 2.87 -2.12
N ALA A 47 -5.02 2.14 -1.31
CA ALA A 47 -6.16 1.32 -1.73
C ALA A 47 -7.12 1.08 -0.56
N ILE A 48 -8.36 0.70 -0.87
CA ILE A 48 -9.39 0.29 0.09
C ILE A 48 -9.86 -1.12 -0.28
N VAL A 49 -9.89 -2.03 0.69
CA VAL A 49 -10.56 -3.34 0.60
C VAL A 49 -11.86 -3.19 1.37
N LEU A 50 -12.99 -3.33 0.68
CA LEU A 50 -14.29 -2.90 1.17
C LEU A 50 -15.32 -4.02 1.06
N ASP A 51 -15.83 -4.50 2.19
CA ASP A 51 -16.99 -5.39 2.17
C ASP A 51 -18.25 -4.62 1.73
N ILE A 52 -19.11 -5.28 0.97
CA ILE A 52 -20.41 -4.73 0.57
C ILE A 52 -21.38 -4.75 1.75
N MET A 53 -21.41 -5.84 2.51
CA MET A 53 -22.41 -6.07 3.55
C MET A 53 -21.95 -5.56 4.90
N LEU A 54 -21.92 -4.23 5.07
CA LEU A 54 -21.47 -3.57 6.29
C LEU A 54 -22.65 -3.00 7.11
N PRO A 55 -22.57 -3.02 8.44
CA PRO A 55 -23.53 -2.33 9.27
C PRO A 55 -23.38 -0.80 9.17
N GLY A 56 -24.51 -0.11 9.16
CA GLY A 56 -24.61 1.35 9.13
C GLY A 56 -24.62 1.91 7.71
N VAL A 57 -23.48 2.01 7.07
CA VAL A 57 -23.34 2.42 5.66
C VAL A 57 -22.77 1.25 4.89
N ASN A 58 -23.45 0.79 3.85
CA ASN A 58 -22.99 -0.35 3.05
C ASN A 58 -21.83 0.02 2.10
N GLY A 59 -21.14 -0.99 1.55
CA GLY A 59 -19.96 -0.77 0.72
C GLY A 59 -20.27 -0.02 -0.57
N PHE A 60 -21.44 -0.21 -1.16
CA PHE A 60 -21.89 0.54 -2.35
C PHE A 60 -22.07 2.03 -2.06
N GLU A 61 -22.69 2.35 -0.92
CA GLU A 61 -22.88 3.73 -0.48
C GLU A 61 -21.54 4.42 -0.18
N ILE A 62 -20.59 3.69 0.43
CA ILE A 62 -19.22 4.20 0.66
C ILE A 62 -18.53 4.52 -0.67
N CYS A 63 -18.55 3.58 -1.63
CA CYS A 63 -17.95 3.76 -2.94
C CYS A 63 -18.56 4.97 -3.66
N SER A 64 -19.89 5.01 -3.77
CA SER A 64 -20.62 6.10 -4.41
C SER A 64 -20.32 7.46 -3.76
N SER A 65 -20.27 7.52 -2.41
CA SER A 65 -19.95 8.75 -1.67
C SER A 65 -18.54 9.24 -2.00
N LEU A 66 -17.55 8.34 -1.98
CA LEU A 66 -16.16 8.70 -2.29
C LEU A 66 -16.00 9.18 -3.73
N ARG A 67 -16.68 8.53 -4.72
CA ARG A 67 -16.65 8.97 -6.11
C ARG A 67 -17.38 10.30 -6.32
N GLY A 68 -18.49 10.51 -5.64
CA GLY A 68 -19.22 11.80 -5.65
C GLY A 68 -18.39 12.97 -5.08
N GLU A 69 -17.42 12.66 -4.21
CA GLU A 69 -16.46 13.62 -3.64
C GLU A 69 -15.15 13.73 -4.46
N GLU A 70 -15.12 13.17 -5.68
CA GLU A 70 -13.94 13.12 -6.55
C GLU A 70 -12.73 12.42 -5.90
N ARG A 71 -12.96 11.50 -4.98
CA ARG A 71 -11.92 10.69 -4.34
C ARG A 71 -11.73 9.39 -5.10
N TRP A 72 -10.61 9.29 -5.80
CA TRP A 72 -10.27 8.19 -6.70
C TRP A 72 -9.30 7.16 -6.08
N THR A 73 -9.30 7.03 -4.77
CA THR A 73 -8.58 5.93 -4.10
C THR A 73 -9.08 4.61 -4.66
N PRO A 74 -8.21 3.71 -5.15
CA PRO A 74 -8.62 2.43 -5.71
C PRO A 74 -9.37 1.57 -4.68
N ILE A 75 -10.49 0.99 -5.09
CA ILE A 75 -11.37 0.18 -4.24
C ILE A 75 -11.47 -1.25 -4.79
N LEU A 76 -11.12 -2.23 -3.94
CA LEU A 76 -11.43 -3.64 -4.13
C LEU A 76 -12.66 -3.99 -3.30
N MET A 77 -13.78 -4.30 -3.95
CA MET A 77 -14.97 -4.76 -3.24
C MET A 77 -14.89 -6.25 -2.92
N LEU A 78 -15.31 -6.61 -1.69
CA LEU A 78 -15.52 -8.00 -1.28
C LEU A 78 -17.02 -8.29 -1.36
N THR A 79 -17.41 -9.36 -2.05
CA THR A 79 -18.82 -9.72 -2.29
C THR A 79 -19.10 -11.17 -1.91
N ALA A 80 -20.33 -11.49 -1.53
CA ALA A 80 -20.79 -12.86 -1.35
C ALA A 80 -21.00 -13.54 -2.71
N LYS A 81 -20.98 -14.88 -2.74
CA LYS A 81 -20.96 -15.73 -3.95
C LYS A 81 -22.19 -15.65 -4.87
N ASP A 82 -23.27 -15.01 -4.47
CA ASP A 82 -24.57 -15.08 -5.18
C ASP A 82 -24.88 -13.85 -6.05
N GLY A 83 -23.89 -12.99 -6.32
CA GLY A 83 -24.14 -11.68 -6.89
C GLY A 83 -23.45 -11.38 -8.21
N ASP A 84 -23.83 -12.06 -9.35
CA ASP A 84 -23.52 -11.51 -10.68
C ASP A 84 -24.08 -10.08 -10.84
N LEU A 85 -25.18 -9.77 -10.15
CA LEU A 85 -25.78 -8.44 -10.08
C LEU A 85 -24.96 -7.48 -9.20
N ASP A 86 -24.45 -7.94 -8.06
CA ASP A 86 -23.63 -7.15 -7.14
C ASP A 86 -22.29 -6.76 -7.79
N GLU A 87 -21.73 -7.65 -8.61
CA GLU A 87 -20.49 -7.43 -9.36
C GLU A 87 -20.65 -6.32 -10.40
N ALA A 88 -21.73 -6.37 -11.20
CA ALA A 88 -22.02 -5.34 -12.19
C ALA A 88 -22.30 -3.99 -11.51
N GLU A 89 -23.10 -3.97 -10.42
CA GLU A 89 -23.40 -2.77 -9.65
C GLU A 89 -22.15 -2.16 -9.01
N ALA A 90 -21.25 -2.98 -8.45
CA ALA A 90 -19.99 -2.51 -7.87
C ALA A 90 -19.13 -1.76 -8.90
N LEU A 91 -19.01 -2.30 -10.10
CA LEU A 91 -18.22 -1.67 -11.17
C LEU A 91 -18.89 -0.40 -11.71
N ASP A 92 -20.21 -0.41 -11.88
CA ASP A 92 -20.96 0.75 -12.33
C ASP A 92 -20.91 1.91 -11.34
N LEU A 93 -20.84 1.62 -10.03
CA LEU A 93 -20.65 2.60 -8.95
C LEU A 93 -19.20 3.11 -8.83
N GLY A 94 -18.29 2.59 -9.64
CA GLY A 94 -16.91 3.05 -9.71
C GLY A 94 -15.92 2.31 -8.83
N ALA A 95 -16.22 1.07 -8.40
CA ALA A 95 -15.21 0.18 -7.87
C ALA A 95 -14.19 -0.19 -8.97
N ASP A 96 -12.93 -0.36 -8.58
CA ASP A 96 -11.86 -0.65 -9.54
C ASP A 96 -11.67 -2.16 -9.78
N ASP A 97 -12.09 -2.98 -8.83
CA ASP A 97 -12.08 -4.45 -8.91
C ASP A 97 -12.99 -5.05 -7.83
N TYR A 98 -13.29 -6.33 -7.94
CA TYR A 98 -14.08 -7.07 -6.94
C TYR A 98 -13.46 -8.44 -6.68
N LEU A 99 -13.82 -9.04 -5.55
CA LEU A 99 -13.37 -10.37 -5.15
C LEU A 99 -14.47 -11.10 -4.38
N THR A 100 -14.90 -12.25 -4.91
CA THR A 100 -15.99 -13.04 -4.33
C THR A 100 -15.51 -13.87 -3.14
N LYS A 101 -16.23 -13.82 -2.03
CA LYS A 101 -16.04 -14.69 -0.84
C LYS A 101 -16.62 -16.09 -1.12
N PRO A 102 -15.95 -17.20 -0.74
CA PRO A 102 -14.62 -17.25 -0.14
C PRO A 102 -13.49 -17.11 -1.16
N PHE A 103 -12.44 -16.42 -0.80
CA PHE A 103 -11.27 -16.19 -1.65
C PHE A 103 -9.97 -16.71 -1.03
N SER A 104 -8.97 -16.93 -1.86
CA SER A 104 -7.64 -17.23 -1.38
C SER A 104 -6.85 -15.94 -1.10
N HIS A 105 -6.01 -15.97 -0.07
CA HIS A 105 -5.12 -14.85 0.27
C HIS A 105 -4.22 -14.44 -0.91
N VAL A 106 -3.71 -15.39 -1.66
CA VAL A 106 -2.85 -15.13 -2.84
C VAL A 106 -3.58 -14.29 -3.89
N VAL A 107 -4.86 -14.58 -4.15
CA VAL A 107 -5.68 -13.83 -5.11
C VAL A 107 -5.97 -12.42 -4.59
N LEU A 108 -6.32 -12.28 -3.31
CA LEU A 108 -6.52 -10.97 -2.68
C LEU A 108 -5.28 -10.08 -2.84
N VAL A 109 -4.10 -10.58 -2.44
CA VAL A 109 -2.83 -9.85 -2.55
C VAL A 109 -2.53 -9.45 -3.99
N ALA A 110 -2.74 -10.37 -4.95
CA ALA A 110 -2.53 -10.09 -6.37
C ALA A 110 -3.44 -8.96 -6.89
N ARG A 111 -4.71 -8.92 -6.46
CA ARG A 111 -5.68 -7.87 -6.82
C ARG A 111 -5.33 -6.53 -6.17
N VAL A 112 -5.03 -6.50 -4.86
CA VAL A 112 -4.58 -5.28 -4.17
C VAL A 112 -3.33 -4.71 -4.87
N ARG A 113 -2.35 -5.54 -5.20
CA ARG A 113 -1.17 -5.10 -5.97
C ARG A 113 -1.53 -4.58 -7.37
N ALA A 114 -2.50 -5.20 -8.05
CA ALA A 114 -2.97 -4.73 -9.35
C ALA A 114 -3.62 -3.35 -9.26
N LEU A 115 -4.46 -3.12 -8.25
CA LEU A 115 -5.09 -1.83 -7.98
C LEU A 115 -4.05 -0.74 -7.71
N LEU A 116 -3.08 -1.04 -6.87
CA LEU A 116 -1.97 -0.12 -6.56
C LEU A 116 -1.14 0.26 -7.79
N ARG A 117 -1.16 -0.56 -8.87
CA ARG A 117 -0.55 -0.22 -10.16
C ARG A 117 -1.41 0.69 -11.02
N ARG A 118 -2.76 0.52 -11.00
CA ARG A 118 -3.69 1.24 -11.90
C ARG A 118 -3.90 2.72 -11.54
N GLY A 119 -3.73 3.09 -10.27
CA GLY A 119 -4.04 4.43 -9.74
C GLY A 119 -3.06 5.55 -10.10
N ALA A 120 -2.17 5.40 -11.10
CA ALA A 120 -1.31 6.49 -11.58
C ALA A 120 -1.07 6.36 -13.09
N PRO A 121 -1.12 7.47 -13.85
CA PRO A 121 -0.64 7.47 -15.21
C PRO A 121 0.82 7.02 -15.20
N GLU A 122 1.15 5.97 -15.97
CA GLU A 122 2.49 5.41 -16.13
C GLU A 122 3.17 4.97 -14.81
N ARG A 123 2.62 3.97 -14.11
CA ARG A 123 3.43 3.25 -13.11
C ARG A 123 4.21 2.15 -13.84
N PRO A 124 5.52 2.31 -14.04
CA PRO A 124 6.32 1.24 -14.60
C PRO A 124 6.16 -0.01 -13.73
N SER A 125 6.07 -1.17 -14.37
CA SER A 125 6.03 -2.46 -13.67
C SER A 125 7.27 -2.65 -12.78
N ILE A 126 8.37 -1.98 -13.13
CA ILE A 126 9.63 -1.94 -12.38
C ILE A 126 9.90 -0.49 -11.98
N LEU A 127 10.06 -0.25 -10.69
CA LEU A 127 10.51 1.03 -10.16
C LEU A 127 12.04 1.07 -10.23
N SER A 128 12.60 2.17 -10.71
CA SER A 128 14.05 2.27 -10.86
C SER A 128 14.62 3.64 -10.48
N ALA A 129 15.87 3.62 -10.00
CA ALA A 129 16.73 4.78 -9.80
C ALA A 129 18.14 4.39 -10.20
N GLY A 130 18.57 4.81 -11.38
CA GLY A 130 19.79 4.30 -12.01
C GLY A 130 19.77 2.78 -12.17
N ASP A 131 20.75 2.09 -11.61
CA ASP A 131 20.89 0.63 -11.61
C ASP A 131 20.14 -0.07 -10.46
N LEU A 132 19.51 0.67 -9.56
CA LEU A 132 18.63 0.14 -8.53
C LEU A 132 17.24 -0.09 -9.12
N GLN A 133 16.74 -1.32 -9.01
CA GLN A 133 15.44 -1.74 -9.53
C GLN A 133 14.64 -2.50 -8.48
N LEU A 134 13.35 -2.25 -8.43
CA LEU A 134 12.38 -3.00 -7.63
C LEU A 134 11.19 -3.36 -8.50
N ASP A 135 10.87 -4.64 -8.58
CA ASP A 135 9.59 -5.13 -9.07
C ASP A 135 8.61 -5.23 -7.90
N PRO A 136 7.60 -4.35 -7.80
CA PRO A 136 6.62 -4.39 -6.71
C PRO A 136 5.75 -5.65 -6.73
N GLY A 137 5.59 -6.28 -7.91
CA GLY A 137 4.78 -7.49 -8.08
C GLY A 137 5.45 -8.72 -7.48
N SER A 138 6.70 -8.98 -7.85
CA SER A 138 7.48 -10.11 -7.34
C SER A 138 8.27 -9.76 -6.07
N ARG A 139 8.34 -8.47 -5.70
CA ARG A 139 9.16 -7.90 -4.59
C ARG A 139 10.66 -8.14 -4.74
N LYS A 140 11.11 -8.44 -5.94
CA LYS A 140 12.52 -8.61 -6.24
C LYS A 140 13.21 -7.27 -6.39
N VAL A 141 14.37 -7.15 -5.75
CA VAL A 141 15.22 -5.97 -5.79
C VAL A 141 16.54 -6.34 -6.45
N HIS A 142 16.96 -5.52 -7.39
CA HIS A 142 18.25 -5.67 -8.06
C HIS A 142 19.08 -4.40 -7.95
N ARG A 143 20.38 -4.57 -7.79
CA ARG A 143 21.37 -3.51 -7.95
C ARG A 143 22.32 -3.92 -9.09
N GLY A 144 22.13 -3.31 -10.26
CA GLY A 144 22.75 -3.82 -11.49
C GLY A 144 22.31 -5.25 -11.79
N ALA A 145 23.27 -6.17 -11.92
CA ALA A 145 23.00 -7.59 -12.15
C ALA A 145 22.79 -8.42 -10.85
N THR A 146 22.95 -7.81 -9.67
CA THR A 146 22.90 -8.53 -8.39
C THR A 146 21.51 -8.42 -7.77
N GLU A 147 20.88 -9.56 -7.48
CA GLU A 147 19.66 -9.62 -6.67
C GLU A 147 20.00 -9.38 -5.19
N VAL A 148 19.24 -8.50 -4.52
CA VAL A 148 19.44 -8.13 -3.12
C VAL A 148 18.22 -8.51 -2.31
N GLU A 149 18.40 -9.36 -1.31
CA GLU A 149 17.31 -9.78 -0.43
C GLU A 149 16.96 -8.70 0.60
N LEU A 150 15.71 -8.26 0.55
CA LEU A 150 15.10 -7.35 1.52
C LEU A 150 13.96 -8.04 2.26
N THR A 151 13.77 -7.65 3.53
CA THR A 151 12.57 -8.02 4.27
C THR A 151 11.34 -7.28 3.72
N ALA A 152 10.14 -7.75 4.08
CA ALA A 152 8.90 -7.12 3.66
C ALA A 152 8.87 -5.62 3.96
N ARG A 153 9.24 -5.23 5.17
CA ARG A 153 9.24 -3.84 5.60
C ARG A 153 10.34 -2.99 4.93
N GLU A 154 11.54 -3.54 4.74
CA GLU A 154 12.61 -2.89 3.98
C GLU A 154 12.17 -2.61 2.53
N THR A 155 11.51 -3.59 1.90
CA THR A 155 10.96 -3.44 0.54
C THR A 155 9.91 -2.33 0.49
N SER A 156 9.02 -2.24 1.49
CA SER A 156 7.99 -1.19 1.55
C SER A 156 8.60 0.22 1.70
N VAL A 157 9.64 0.37 2.54
CA VAL A 157 10.36 1.64 2.66
C VAL A 157 11.06 2.00 1.34
N LEU A 158 11.71 1.03 0.69
CA LEU A 158 12.36 1.24 -0.60
C LEU A 158 11.35 1.62 -1.69
N GLU A 159 10.23 0.92 -1.77
CA GLU A 159 9.16 1.22 -2.71
C GLU A 159 8.63 2.64 -2.54
N PHE A 160 8.38 3.04 -1.29
CA PHE A 160 7.94 4.38 -0.96
C PHE A 160 8.92 5.45 -1.45
N LEU A 161 10.23 5.24 -1.24
CA LEU A 161 11.29 6.14 -1.69
C LEU A 161 11.41 6.18 -3.22
N LEU A 162 11.35 5.01 -3.89
CA LEU A 162 11.41 4.91 -5.36
C LEU A 162 10.25 5.63 -6.04
N ARG A 163 9.04 5.52 -5.51
CA ARG A 163 7.87 6.24 -6.03
C ARG A 163 7.97 7.76 -5.89
N ARG A 164 8.84 8.24 -5.01
CA ARG A 164 9.09 9.66 -4.74
C ARG A 164 10.55 10.05 -5.00
N LYS A 165 11.25 9.29 -5.86
CA LYS A 165 12.65 9.56 -6.18
C LYS A 165 12.88 11.01 -6.59
N GLY A 166 13.98 11.59 -6.16
CA GLY A 166 14.30 13.00 -6.35
C GLY A 166 13.66 13.97 -5.35
N ASN A 167 12.54 13.57 -4.71
CA ASN A 167 11.88 14.39 -3.71
C ASN A 167 12.36 14.09 -2.30
N VAL A 168 12.39 15.13 -1.46
CA VAL A 168 12.66 14.96 -0.03
C VAL A 168 11.40 14.50 0.67
N VAL A 169 11.48 13.40 1.42
CA VAL A 169 10.38 12.85 2.22
C VAL A 169 10.73 12.89 3.70
N SER A 170 9.81 13.40 4.51
CA SER A 170 10.02 13.49 5.96
C SER A 170 9.94 12.10 6.61
N LYS A 171 10.55 11.93 7.79
CA LYS A 171 10.42 10.70 8.60
C LYS A 171 8.94 10.40 8.90
N ARG A 172 8.18 11.44 9.22
CA ARG A 172 6.74 11.32 9.49
C ARG A 172 5.99 10.76 8.29
N LEU A 173 6.24 11.31 7.10
CA LEU A 173 5.60 10.85 5.88
C LEU A 173 5.93 9.39 5.54
N ILE A 174 7.17 8.96 5.79
CA ILE A 174 7.56 7.55 5.63
C ILE A 174 6.80 6.68 6.64
N LEU A 175 6.74 7.13 7.90
CA LEU A 175 6.05 6.41 8.96
C LEU A 175 4.57 6.22 8.62
N ASP A 176 3.87 7.30 8.30
CA ASP A 176 2.43 7.31 8.02
C ASP A 176 2.02 6.44 6.81
N HIS A 177 2.97 6.11 5.89
CA HIS A 177 2.69 5.29 4.70
C HIS A 177 3.23 3.86 4.78
N VAL A 178 4.13 3.57 5.71
CA VAL A 178 4.78 2.26 5.81
C VAL A 178 4.41 1.54 7.10
N TRP A 179 3.93 2.26 8.10
CA TRP A 179 3.39 1.71 9.35
C TRP A 179 1.91 2.10 9.50
N ASP A 180 1.15 1.28 10.23
CA ASP A 180 -0.25 1.53 10.58
C ASP A 180 -0.39 2.57 11.70
N ASP A 181 -1.63 3.04 11.93
CA ASP A 181 -1.92 4.03 12.99
C ASP A 181 -1.74 3.46 14.40
N GLU A 182 -1.79 2.13 14.56
CA GLU A 182 -1.57 1.45 15.84
C GLU A 182 -0.09 1.37 16.21
N PHE A 183 0.82 1.82 15.32
CA PHE A 183 2.24 1.81 15.62
C PHE A 183 2.59 2.81 16.72
N LEU A 184 2.69 2.32 17.96
CA LEU A 184 3.10 3.07 19.15
C LEU A 184 4.63 3.15 19.33
N GLY A 185 5.40 2.72 18.33
CA GLY A 185 6.85 2.69 18.39
C GLY A 185 7.52 4.05 18.20
N ASP A 186 8.82 4.08 18.47
CA ASP A 186 9.66 5.27 18.30
C ASP A 186 9.74 5.65 16.80
N PRO A 187 9.43 6.90 16.40
CA PRO A 187 9.62 7.39 15.04
C PRO A 187 11.04 7.22 14.48
N ASN A 188 12.04 7.01 15.36
CA ASN A 188 13.39 6.69 14.95
C ASN A 188 13.53 5.31 14.28
N ILE A 189 12.49 4.48 14.29
CA ILE A 189 12.46 3.22 13.53
C ILE A 189 12.78 3.44 12.05
N VAL A 190 12.34 4.56 11.46
CA VAL A 190 12.66 4.91 10.07
C VAL A 190 14.17 4.97 9.84
N GLU A 191 14.95 5.54 10.80
CA GLU A 191 16.40 5.60 10.69
C GLU A 191 17.05 4.21 10.65
N VAL A 192 16.49 3.27 11.42
CA VAL A 192 16.96 1.88 11.42
C VAL A 192 16.79 1.26 10.05
N TYR A 193 15.61 1.40 9.43
CA TYR A 193 15.35 0.86 8.10
C TYR A 193 16.16 1.56 7.00
N ILE A 194 16.34 2.86 7.06
CA ILE A 194 17.23 3.59 6.15
C ILE A 194 18.68 3.08 6.29
N ARG A 195 19.14 2.84 7.50
CA ARG A 195 20.49 2.25 7.73
C ARG A 195 20.58 0.83 7.16
N HIS A 196 19.56 0.00 7.32
CA HIS A 196 19.51 -1.34 6.74
C HIS A 196 19.55 -1.29 5.21
N LEU A 197 18.73 -0.45 4.59
CA LEU A 197 18.72 -0.27 3.14
C LEU A 197 20.10 0.18 2.63
N ARG A 198 20.72 1.17 3.26
CA ARG A 198 22.09 1.60 2.90
C ARG A 198 23.11 0.48 3.02
N ASN A 199 23.01 -0.35 4.06
CA ASN A 199 23.90 -1.47 4.26
C ASN A 199 23.77 -2.54 3.18
N LYS A 200 22.55 -2.72 2.63
CA LYS A 200 22.27 -3.74 1.63
C LYS A 200 22.37 -3.22 0.19
N LEU A 201 21.98 -1.98 -0.06
CA LEU A 201 21.83 -1.42 -1.41
C LEU A 201 22.93 -0.43 -1.83
N ASP A 202 23.57 0.24 -0.86
CA ASP A 202 24.56 1.27 -1.16
C ASP A 202 26.00 0.80 -0.88
N ARG A 203 26.29 0.45 0.37
CA ARG A 203 27.64 0.14 0.81
C ARG A 203 28.33 -0.99 0.02
N PRO A 204 27.69 -2.14 -0.26
CA PRO A 204 28.31 -3.22 -1.01
C PRO A 204 28.66 -2.83 -2.45
N PHE A 205 27.98 -1.81 -2.98
CA PHE A 205 28.10 -1.35 -4.36
C PHE A 205 28.86 -0.01 -4.48
N GLY A 206 29.39 0.52 -3.39
CA GLY A 206 30.09 1.81 -3.38
C GLY A 206 29.19 3.01 -3.75
N LYS A 207 27.90 2.92 -3.43
CA LYS A 207 26.87 3.93 -3.74
C LYS A 207 26.39 4.67 -2.48
N ALA A 208 25.69 5.80 -2.72
CA ALA A 208 25.08 6.64 -1.68
C ALA A 208 23.68 7.13 -2.12
N SER A 209 22.91 6.24 -2.76
CA SER A 209 21.63 6.58 -3.39
C SER A 209 20.57 7.09 -2.40
N ILE A 210 20.58 6.63 -1.16
CA ILE A 210 19.67 7.11 -0.13
C ILE A 210 20.36 8.22 0.68
N GLN A 211 20.01 9.46 0.40
CA GLN A 211 20.62 10.64 0.98
C GLN A 211 19.84 11.12 2.23
N THR A 212 20.56 11.67 3.23
CA THR A 212 19.94 12.37 4.36
C THR A 212 19.93 13.86 4.07
N VAL A 213 18.74 14.46 4.09
CA VAL A 213 18.58 15.91 4.03
C VAL A 213 18.34 16.42 5.45
N ARG A 214 19.37 17.05 6.04
CA ARG A 214 19.35 17.47 7.44
C ARG A 214 18.14 18.38 7.74
N GLY A 215 17.43 18.05 8.82
CA GLY A 215 16.24 18.79 9.25
C GLY A 215 14.96 18.54 8.41
N ALA A 216 15.05 17.81 7.27
CA ALA A 216 13.92 17.59 6.38
C ALA A 216 13.55 16.09 6.23
N GLY A 217 14.53 15.18 6.18
CA GLY A 217 14.26 13.75 6.02
C GLY A 217 15.24 13.05 5.09
N TYR A 218 14.69 12.29 4.12
CA TYR A 218 15.47 11.47 3.20
C TYR A 218 15.07 11.71 1.75
N ARG A 219 16.01 11.48 0.84
CA ARG A 219 15.79 11.55 -0.59
C ARG A 219 16.48 10.36 -1.25
N LEU A 220 15.79 9.70 -2.15
CA LEU A 220 16.41 8.74 -3.06
C LEU A 220 16.89 9.49 -4.30
N ASP A 221 18.18 9.35 -4.61
CA ASP A 221 18.78 9.94 -5.80
C ASP A 221 18.16 9.34 -7.07
N PRO A 222 17.68 10.16 -8.04
CA PRO A 222 17.05 9.64 -9.26
C PRO A 222 17.94 8.75 -10.09
N ASP A 223 19.25 9.00 -10.07
CA ASP A 223 20.26 8.29 -10.87
C ASP A 223 20.89 7.12 -10.08
N GLY A 224 20.48 6.92 -8.81
CA GLY A 224 20.95 5.83 -7.97
C GLY A 224 22.43 5.93 -7.58
N LEU A 225 22.96 7.14 -7.52
CA LEU A 225 24.38 7.39 -7.28
C LEU A 225 24.75 7.38 -5.80
#